data_f07c1f1d9030f9140502153831b9d3f9
#
_entry.id   f07c1f1d9030f9140502153831b9d3f9
#
_cell.length_a   1.000
_cell.length_b   1.000
_cell.length_c   1.000
_cell.angle_alpha   90.00
_cell.angle_beta   90.00
_cell.angle_gamma   90.00
#
_symmetry.space_group_name_H-M   'P 1'
#
loop_
_entity.id
_entity.type
_entity.pdbx_description
1 polymer ?
#
loop_
_entity_poly.entity_id
_entity_poly.type
_entity_poly.pdbx_seq_one_letter_code
_entity_poly.pdbx_strand_id
1 'polypeptide(L)'
;MVYERQITAFSVLSPVCTVRSFISTLYDEKAKGDLKMQTIDEARIDEFIAAHPHWKAGRNKTALTAEFKLPGFAAAMGFMMEIAVHADKMNHHPEWSNVYNRVTITLTTHDAGGLTELDLQLAEKINVISARVGA
;
A
#
# COMPACT_ATOMS: atom_id res chain seq x y z
N MET A 1 8.29 69.07 -13.57
CA MET A 1 8.39 67.69 -14.07
C MET A 1 9.22 66.94 -13.08
N VAL A 2 8.57 66.14 -12.22
CA VAL A 2 9.22 65.35 -11.17
C VAL A 2 9.14 63.91 -11.63
N TYR A 3 10.29 63.25 -11.77
CA TYR A 3 10.43 61.85 -12.17
C TYR A 3 10.52 61.02 -10.89
N GLU A 4 9.41 60.36 -10.50
CA GLU A 4 9.44 59.41 -9.42
C GLU A 4 10.01 58.07 -9.90
N ARG A 5 11.10 57.65 -9.30
CA ARG A 5 11.67 56.31 -9.46
C ARG A 5 10.95 55.37 -8.51
N GLN A 6 10.19 54.42 -9.05
CA GLN A 6 9.69 53.30 -8.30
C GLN A 6 10.83 52.31 -8.03
N ILE A 7 11.13 52.11 -6.76
CA ILE A 7 12.05 51.07 -6.28
C ILE A 7 11.25 49.80 -6.12
N THR A 8 11.41 48.86 -7.03
CA THR A 8 10.87 47.51 -6.89
C THR A 8 11.63 46.77 -5.78
N ALA A 9 10.94 46.47 -4.71
CA ALA A 9 11.46 45.66 -3.61
C ALA A 9 11.70 44.22 -4.10
N PHE A 10 12.94 43.84 -4.24
CA PHE A 10 13.35 42.45 -4.41
C PHE A 10 13.15 41.74 -3.07
N SER A 11 12.09 40.95 -2.99
CA SER A 11 11.86 40.06 -1.84
C SER A 11 12.88 38.94 -1.88
N VAL A 12 13.90 39.05 -1.09
CA VAL A 12 14.92 38.01 -0.87
C VAL A 12 14.25 36.93 -0.03
N LEU A 13 13.84 35.82 -0.67
CA LEU A 13 13.40 34.61 0.06
C LEU A 13 14.57 34.14 0.93
N SER A 14 14.39 34.21 2.23
CA SER A 14 15.36 33.77 3.23
C SER A 14 15.65 32.29 3.07
N PRO A 15 16.93 31.86 3.01
CA PRO A 15 17.29 30.43 2.88
C PRO A 15 16.82 29.56 4.04
N VAL A 16 16.41 30.15 5.15
CA VAL A 16 15.88 29.46 6.34
C VAL A 16 14.50 28.80 6.06
N CYS A 17 13.70 29.38 5.15
CA CYS A 17 12.37 28.83 4.83
C CYS A 17 12.47 27.53 4.01
N THR A 18 13.46 27.43 3.15
CA THR A 18 13.66 26.24 2.29
C THR A 18 14.15 25.03 3.08
N VAL A 19 15.06 25.25 4.05
CA VAL A 19 15.60 24.16 4.90
C VAL A 19 14.51 23.60 5.82
N ARG A 20 13.64 24.46 6.36
CA ARG A 20 12.56 24.03 7.26
C ARG A 20 11.51 23.19 6.53
N SER A 21 11.21 23.53 5.29
CA SER A 21 10.31 22.75 4.43
C SER A 21 10.91 21.37 4.08
N PHE A 22 12.22 21.32 3.81
CA PHE A 22 12.93 20.08 3.47
C PHE A 22 13.02 19.12 4.67
N ILE A 23 13.31 19.64 5.86
CA ILE A 23 13.36 18.86 7.10
C ILE A 23 11.97 18.32 7.47
N SER A 24 10.90 19.12 7.31
CA SER A 24 9.53 18.67 7.54
C SER A 24 9.15 17.51 6.62
N THR A 25 9.54 17.55 5.35
CA THR A 25 9.29 16.48 4.38
C THR A 25 10.06 15.20 4.72
N LEU A 26 11.31 15.31 5.14
CA LEU A 26 12.12 14.15 5.56
C LEU A 26 11.60 13.50 6.85
N TYR A 27 11.11 14.29 7.81
CA TYR A 27 10.48 13.77 9.03
C TYR A 27 9.16 13.06 8.73
N ASP A 28 8.36 13.57 7.80
CA ASP A 28 7.08 12.98 7.40
C ASP A 28 7.28 11.65 6.64
N GLU A 29 8.31 11.56 5.80
CA GLU A 29 8.69 10.33 5.10
C GLU A 29 9.19 9.24 6.05
N LYS A 30 9.99 9.61 7.06
CA LYS A 30 10.47 8.67 8.07
C LYS A 30 9.33 8.19 8.98
N ALA A 31 8.44 9.08 9.40
CA ALA A 31 7.27 8.72 10.19
C ALA A 31 6.31 7.81 9.41
N LYS A 32 6.13 8.03 8.10
CA LYS A 32 5.38 7.12 7.22
C LYS A 32 6.06 5.76 7.06
N GLY A 33 7.40 5.72 7.03
CA GLY A 33 8.17 4.47 7.00
C GLY A 33 7.99 3.66 8.28
N ASP A 34 8.06 4.29 9.43
CA ASP A 34 7.89 3.65 10.74
C ASP A 34 6.44 3.14 10.93
N LEU A 35 5.42 3.89 10.47
CA LEU A 35 4.01 3.45 10.50
C LEU A 35 3.75 2.22 9.61
N LYS A 36 4.46 2.09 8.50
CA LYS A 36 4.33 0.94 7.59
C LYS A 36 4.85 -0.37 8.20
N MET A 37 5.75 -0.31 9.17
CA MET A 37 6.37 -1.47 9.80
C MET A 37 5.73 -1.84 11.15
N GLN A 38 4.71 -1.10 11.60
CA GLN A 38 3.97 -1.44 12.81
C GLN A 38 2.84 -2.41 12.48
N THR A 39 2.71 -3.45 13.31
CA THR A 39 1.56 -4.35 13.23
C THR A 39 0.27 -3.62 13.55
N ILE A 40 -0.77 -3.90 12.78
CA ILE A 40 -2.12 -3.41 13.04
C ILE A 40 -2.77 -4.20 14.18
N ASP A 41 -3.71 -3.58 14.86
CA ASP A 41 -4.46 -4.23 15.93
C ASP A 41 -5.49 -5.25 15.40
N GLU A 42 -5.94 -6.14 16.26
CA GLU A 42 -6.90 -7.18 15.89
C GLU A 42 -8.27 -6.60 15.47
N ALA A 43 -8.68 -5.49 16.06
CA ALA A 43 -9.95 -4.83 15.73
C ALA A 43 -9.95 -4.34 14.27
N ARG A 44 -8.83 -3.79 13.81
CA ARG A 44 -8.64 -3.36 12.42
C ARG A 44 -8.66 -4.53 11.44
N ILE A 45 -8.08 -5.68 11.83
CA ILE A 45 -8.12 -6.91 11.04
C ILE A 45 -9.56 -7.43 10.94
N ASP A 46 -10.29 -7.47 12.05
CA ASP A 46 -11.70 -7.94 12.08
C ASP A 46 -12.61 -7.04 11.25
N GLU A 47 -12.43 -5.71 11.31
CA GLU A 47 -13.15 -4.75 10.48
C GLU A 47 -12.89 -5.02 8.97
N PHE A 48 -11.63 -5.24 8.60
CA PHE A 48 -11.27 -5.55 7.22
C PHE A 48 -11.92 -6.84 6.72
N ILE A 49 -11.87 -7.92 7.52
CA ILE A 49 -12.49 -9.22 7.19
C ILE A 49 -14.00 -9.11 7.10
N ALA A 50 -14.63 -8.33 7.97
CA ALA A 50 -16.08 -8.10 7.92
C ALA A 50 -16.50 -7.40 6.62
N ALA A 51 -15.68 -6.47 6.12
CA ALA A 51 -15.91 -5.80 4.84
C ALA A 51 -15.56 -6.70 3.63
N HIS A 52 -14.64 -7.66 3.79
CA HIS A 52 -14.12 -8.51 2.72
C HIS A 52 -14.14 -10.00 3.12
N PRO A 53 -15.30 -10.65 3.17
CA PRO A 53 -15.49 -11.99 3.77
C PRO A 53 -14.79 -13.14 3.02
N HIS A 54 -14.24 -12.91 1.83
CA HIS A 54 -13.39 -13.87 1.12
C HIS A 54 -11.96 -13.94 1.68
N TRP A 55 -11.50 -12.90 2.42
CA TRP A 55 -10.26 -12.94 3.17
C TRP A 55 -10.46 -13.63 4.53
N LYS A 56 -9.51 -14.45 4.91
CA LYS A 56 -9.50 -15.18 6.19
C LYS A 56 -8.21 -14.90 6.93
N ALA A 57 -8.30 -14.57 8.20
CA ALA A 57 -7.13 -14.51 9.07
C ALA A 57 -6.80 -15.89 9.64
N GLY A 58 -5.50 -16.17 9.80
CA GLY A 58 -5.02 -17.30 10.57
C GLY A 58 -5.39 -17.18 12.06
N ARG A 59 -5.20 -18.25 12.84
CA ARG A 59 -5.55 -18.28 14.29
C ARG A 59 -4.95 -17.13 15.09
N ASN A 60 -3.73 -16.72 14.76
CA ASN A 60 -3.01 -15.66 15.47
C ASN A 60 -3.16 -14.29 14.78
N LYS A 61 -4.01 -14.19 13.77
CA LYS A 61 -4.22 -12.98 12.97
C LYS A 61 -2.92 -12.33 12.44
N THR A 62 -1.91 -13.16 12.20
CA THR A 62 -0.60 -12.70 11.67
C THR A 62 -0.53 -12.72 10.15
N ALA A 63 -1.51 -13.31 9.49
CA ALA A 63 -1.59 -13.39 8.03
C ALA A 63 -3.05 -13.36 7.56
N LEU A 64 -3.27 -12.79 6.36
CA LEU A 64 -4.53 -12.85 5.62
C LEU A 64 -4.38 -13.79 4.43
N THR A 65 -5.34 -14.68 4.22
CA THR A 65 -5.34 -15.59 3.07
C THR A 65 -6.68 -15.52 2.33
N ALA A 66 -6.63 -15.50 1.00
CA ALA A 66 -7.79 -15.61 0.13
C ALA A 66 -7.52 -16.53 -1.05
N GLU A 67 -8.56 -17.19 -1.56
CA GLU A 67 -8.54 -17.98 -2.79
C GLU A 67 -9.38 -17.29 -3.86
N PHE A 68 -8.83 -17.12 -5.04
CA PHE A 68 -9.48 -16.53 -6.21
C PHE A 68 -9.59 -17.59 -7.31
N LYS A 69 -10.80 -17.73 -7.88
CA LYS A 69 -11.07 -18.66 -8.98
C LYS A 69 -11.32 -17.87 -10.25
N LEU A 70 -10.38 -17.89 -11.17
CA LEU A 70 -10.41 -17.16 -12.42
C LEU A 70 -11.11 -17.97 -13.54
N PRO A 71 -11.51 -17.35 -14.67
CA PRO A 71 -12.13 -18.05 -15.79
C PRO A 71 -11.25 -19.14 -16.43
N GLY A 72 -9.92 -19.03 -16.32
CA GLY A 72 -8.98 -19.99 -16.89
C GLY A 72 -7.53 -19.71 -16.48
N PHE A 73 -6.60 -20.55 -16.90
CA PHE A 73 -5.19 -20.44 -16.57
C PHE A 73 -4.56 -19.12 -17.03
N ALA A 74 -4.83 -18.71 -18.29
CA ALA A 74 -4.29 -17.43 -18.79
C ALA A 74 -4.80 -16.23 -18.00
N ALA A 75 -6.08 -16.25 -17.57
CA ALA A 75 -6.65 -15.21 -16.70
C ALA A 75 -5.97 -15.21 -15.32
N ALA A 76 -5.68 -16.39 -14.75
CA ALA A 76 -4.95 -16.51 -13.50
C ALA A 76 -3.53 -15.92 -13.62
N MET A 77 -2.82 -16.19 -14.72
CA MET A 77 -1.50 -15.60 -14.97
C MET A 77 -1.56 -14.08 -15.10
N GLY A 78 -2.53 -13.54 -15.85
CA GLY A 78 -2.73 -12.09 -15.98
C GLY A 78 -3.06 -11.41 -14.64
N PHE A 79 -3.92 -12.04 -13.84
CA PHE A 79 -4.27 -11.60 -12.49
C PHE A 79 -3.03 -11.51 -11.59
N MET A 80 -2.23 -12.58 -11.53
CA MET A 80 -0.99 -12.60 -10.75
C MET A 80 0.02 -11.57 -11.23
N MET A 81 0.17 -11.38 -12.54
CA MET A 81 1.11 -10.41 -13.12
C MET A 81 0.72 -8.98 -12.74
N GLU A 82 -0.55 -8.65 -12.76
CA GLU A 82 -1.00 -7.31 -12.35
C GLU A 82 -0.77 -7.07 -10.86
N ILE A 83 -1.05 -8.06 -10.01
CA ILE A 83 -0.75 -7.97 -8.58
C ILE A 83 0.76 -7.78 -8.37
N ALA A 84 1.62 -8.51 -9.10
CA ALA A 84 3.06 -8.39 -9.02
C ALA A 84 3.54 -6.95 -9.26
N VAL A 85 2.97 -6.25 -10.25
CA VAL A 85 3.31 -4.85 -10.54
C VAL A 85 2.96 -3.93 -9.37
N HIS A 86 1.83 -4.17 -8.69
CA HIS A 86 1.44 -3.39 -7.51
C HIS A 86 2.31 -3.72 -6.31
N ALA A 87 2.59 -4.99 -6.08
CA ALA A 87 3.43 -5.48 -4.98
C ALA A 87 4.85 -4.91 -5.09
N ASP A 88 5.43 -4.90 -6.28
CA ASP A 88 6.76 -4.34 -6.55
C ASP A 88 6.82 -2.84 -6.26
N LYS A 89 5.83 -2.06 -6.74
CA LYS A 89 5.73 -0.62 -6.44
C LYS A 89 5.59 -0.30 -4.96
N MET A 90 4.97 -1.19 -4.19
CA MET A 90 4.77 -1.03 -2.75
C MET A 90 5.98 -1.54 -1.95
N ASN A 91 6.91 -2.25 -2.60
CA ASN A 91 7.95 -3.04 -1.97
C ASN A 91 7.37 -3.97 -0.89
N HIS A 92 6.24 -4.61 -1.21
CA HIS A 92 5.53 -5.53 -0.33
C HIS A 92 4.96 -6.69 -1.16
N HIS A 93 5.50 -7.90 -0.98
CA HIS A 93 5.27 -9.03 -1.86
C HIS A 93 4.39 -10.08 -1.19
N PRO A 94 3.35 -10.58 -1.88
CA PRO A 94 2.51 -11.65 -1.37
C PRO A 94 3.21 -13.01 -1.46
N GLU A 95 2.85 -13.92 -0.57
CA GLU A 95 3.05 -15.35 -0.80
C GLU A 95 1.87 -15.87 -1.59
N TRP A 96 2.10 -16.67 -2.62
CA TRP A 96 1.02 -17.22 -3.41
C TRP A 96 1.32 -18.59 -4.00
N SER A 97 0.26 -19.30 -4.34
CA SER A 97 0.32 -20.51 -5.15
C SER A 97 -0.74 -20.48 -6.24
N ASN A 98 -0.46 -21.11 -7.37
CA ASN A 98 -1.40 -21.25 -8.46
C ASN A 98 -1.57 -22.72 -8.86
N VAL A 99 -2.82 -23.15 -8.99
CA VAL A 99 -3.19 -24.45 -9.54
C VAL A 99 -4.26 -24.21 -10.61
N TYR A 100 -3.87 -24.29 -11.87
CA TYR A 100 -4.71 -24.03 -13.03
C TYR A 100 -5.35 -22.63 -12.99
N ASN A 101 -6.63 -22.54 -12.68
CA ASN A 101 -7.37 -21.28 -12.60
C ASN A 101 -7.62 -20.79 -11.17
N ARG A 102 -7.01 -21.42 -10.17
CA ARG A 102 -7.09 -21.02 -8.76
C ARG A 102 -5.79 -20.39 -8.32
N VAL A 103 -5.88 -19.25 -7.68
CA VAL A 103 -4.77 -18.53 -7.08
C VAL A 103 -5.06 -18.35 -5.60
N THR A 104 -4.22 -18.91 -4.76
CA THR A 104 -4.26 -18.68 -3.31
C THR A 104 -3.21 -17.63 -2.96
N ILE A 105 -3.61 -16.58 -2.27
CA ILE A 105 -2.73 -15.47 -1.88
C ILE A 105 -2.71 -15.37 -0.37
N THR A 106 -1.53 -15.26 0.20
CA THR A 106 -1.31 -14.99 1.63
C THR A 106 -0.49 -13.72 1.79
N LEU A 107 -0.96 -12.82 2.64
CA LEU A 107 -0.33 -11.55 2.97
C LEU A 107 0.14 -11.57 4.42
N THR A 108 1.36 -11.17 4.66
CA THR A 108 1.96 -11.03 5.99
C THR A 108 3.23 -10.19 5.88
N THR A 109 3.57 -9.45 6.92
CA THR A 109 4.83 -8.71 7.00
C THR A 109 5.77 -9.43 7.97
N HIS A 110 6.66 -10.28 7.44
CA HIS A 110 7.55 -11.10 8.25
C HIS A 110 8.42 -10.28 9.20
N ASP A 111 8.98 -9.16 8.73
CA ASP A 111 9.85 -8.29 9.53
C ASP A 111 9.12 -7.64 10.72
N ALA A 112 7.81 -7.45 10.61
CA ALA A 112 6.97 -6.94 11.68
C ALA A 112 6.41 -8.07 12.58
N GLY A 113 6.51 -9.32 12.14
CA GLY A 113 5.95 -10.47 12.84
C GLY A 113 4.43 -10.57 12.79
N GLY A 114 3.77 -9.93 11.82
CA GLY A 114 2.32 -9.93 11.67
C GLY A 114 1.82 -9.06 10.53
N LEU A 115 0.55 -8.74 10.56
CA LEU A 115 -0.08 -7.87 9.56
C LEU A 115 0.23 -6.40 9.83
N THR A 116 0.52 -5.67 8.75
CA THR A 116 0.71 -4.22 8.74
C THR A 116 -0.29 -3.56 7.81
N GLU A 117 -0.31 -2.25 7.77
CA GLU A 117 -1.14 -1.49 6.83
C GLU A 117 -0.80 -1.78 5.35
N LEU A 118 0.44 -2.22 5.06
CA LEU A 118 0.84 -2.63 3.70
C LEU A 118 0.08 -3.87 3.22
N ASP A 119 -0.19 -4.82 4.12
CA ASP A 119 -0.97 -6.02 3.81
C ASP A 119 -2.40 -5.66 3.43
N LEU A 120 -3.04 -4.77 4.21
CA LEU A 120 -4.40 -4.31 3.91
C LEU A 120 -4.46 -3.51 2.61
N GLN A 121 -3.51 -2.62 2.36
CA GLN A 121 -3.44 -1.85 1.12
C GLN A 121 -3.26 -2.75 -0.11
N LEU A 122 -2.42 -3.79 -0.01
CA LEU A 122 -2.26 -4.76 -1.10
C LEU A 122 -3.51 -5.61 -1.28
N ALA A 123 -4.16 -6.05 -0.19
CA ALA A 123 -5.42 -6.78 -0.24
C ALA A 123 -6.53 -5.97 -0.96
N GLU A 124 -6.64 -4.67 -0.67
CA GLU A 124 -7.57 -3.77 -1.38
C GLU A 124 -7.28 -3.68 -2.89
N LYS A 125 -5.99 -3.60 -3.28
CA LYS A 125 -5.61 -3.65 -4.69
C LYS A 125 -6.04 -4.95 -5.35
N ILE A 126 -5.80 -6.09 -4.67
CA ILE A 126 -6.19 -7.42 -5.13
C ILE A 126 -7.71 -7.51 -5.29
N ASN A 127 -8.51 -6.96 -4.35
CA ASN A 127 -9.97 -6.92 -4.44
C ASN A 127 -10.45 -6.17 -5.68
N VAL A 128 -9.87 -5.00 -5.96
CA VAL A 128 -10.21 -4.21 -7.15
C VAL A 128 -9.88 -4.97 -8.44
N ILE A 129 -8.72 -5.62 -8.49
CA ILE A 129 -8.30 -6.39 -9.65
C ILE A 129 -9.21 -7.62 -9.85
N SER A 130 -9.51 -8.38 -8.77
CA SER A 130 -10.35 -9.58 -8.81
C SER A 130 -11.76 -9.25 -9.31
N ALA A 131 -12.37 -8.17 -8.82
CA ALA A 131 -13.69 -7.72 -9.27
C ALA A 131 -13.73 -7.41 -10.77
N ARG A 132 -12.63 -6.87 -11.33
CA ARG A 132 -12.54 -6.52 -12.75
C ARG A 132 -12.35 -7.75 -13.65
N VAL A 133 -11.63 -8.77 -13.19
CA VAL A 133 -11.35 -9.97 -13.97
C VAL A 133 -12.37 -11.09 -13.75
N GLY A 134 -13.37 -10.89 -12.89
CA GLY A 134 -14.44 -11.84 -12.60
C GLY A 134 -13.97 -13.03 -11.77
N ALA A 135 -13.12 -12.78 -10.78
CA ALA A 135 -12.59 -13.78 -9.86
C ALA A 135 -13.45 -13.90 -8.59
#